data_d3b3f341ac93910ac2943dfc01ab87d1
#
_entry.id   d3b3f341ac93910ac2943dfc01ab87d1
#
_cell.length_a   1.000
_cell.length_b   1.000
_cell.length_c   1.000
_cell.angle_alpha   90.00
_cell.angle_beta   90.00
_cell.angle_gamma   90.00
#
_symmetry.space_group_name_H-M   'P 1'
#
loop_
_entity.id
_entity.type
_entity.pdbx_description
1 polymer ?
#
loop_
_entity_poly.entity_id
_entity_poly.type
_entity_poly.pdbx_seq_one_letter_code
_entity_poly.pdbx_strand_id
1 'polypeptide(L)'
;KDSFTYVAVDPAGNVSPEAKVSIQIEKPDTKVTYADMEGNPAHKASIRLAEEGIFVGSYVNGSYFFDPDQPVSRAEFLTMAMAATGLEPLEDVTLTGFYDDEAIPTWAKGYVSSALKAGAIQGSLDQEGQPVFGSGETVTRGEATVMLDNLMGILDVPAEVFASESGGHWAGQAAANLSASGVIHGGDDSAQAMADPLTRADVAELLDGAMDV
;
A
#
# COMPACT_ATOMS: atom_id res chain seq x y z
N LYS A 1 -20.04 -6.42 2.57
CA LYS A 1 -20.42 -7.81 2.94
C LYS A 1 -19.91 -8.75 1.88
N ASP A 2 -19.13 -9.74 2.27
CA ASP A 2 -18.68 -10.82 1.39
C ASP A 2 -19.07 -12.18 1.97
N SER A 3 -19.16 -13.22 1.14
CA SER A 3 -19.44 -14.57 1.63
C SER A 3 -18.91 -15.60 0.66
N PHE A 4 -18.41 -16.68 1.22
CA PHE A 4 -18.03 -17.87 0.46
C PHE A 4 -18.61 -19.12 1.10
N THR A 5 -18.72 -20.19 0.33
CA THR A 5 -19.12 -21.51 0.80
C THR A 5 -17.96 -22.49 0.67
N TYR A 6 -17.89 -23.47 1.55
CA TYR A 6 -16.92 -24.54 1.48
C TYR A 6 -17.54 -25.87 1.87
N VAL A 7 -16.91 -26.94 1.42
CA VAL A 7 -17.18 -28.30 1.83
C VAL A 7 -15.91 -28.95 2.35
N ALA A 8 -16.02 -29.83 3.31
CA ALA A 8 -14.90 -30.67 3.74
C ALA A 8 -14.96 -32.01 3.00
N VAL A 9 -13.81 -32.51 2.54
CA VAL A 9 -13.69 -33.81 1.90
C VAL A 9 -12.76 -34.69 2.74
N ASP A 10 -13.22 -35.87 3.15
CA ASP A 10 -12.40 -36.81 3.88
C ASP A 10 -11.47 -37.63 2.93
N PRO A 11 -10.47 -38.35 3.45
CA PRO A 11 -9.59 -39.18 2.63
C PRO A 11 -10.28 -40.29 1.85
N ALA A 12 -11.52 -40.64 2.22
CA ALA A 12 -12.35 -41.63 1.52
C ALA A 12 -13.21 -40.99 0.41
N GLY A 13 -13.15 -39.68 0.23
CA GLY A 13 -13.88 -38.92 -0.78
C GLY A 13 -15.31 -38.55 -0.39
N ASN A 14 -15.72 -38.72 0.88
CA ASN A 14 -17.01 -38.22 1.33
C ASN A 14 -16.99 -36.71 1.49
N VAL A 15 -18.05 -36.04 1.04
CA VAL A 15 -18.19 -34.60 1.03
C VAL A 15 -19.20 -34.17 2.10
N SER A 16 -18.86 -33.22 2.93
CA SER A 16 -19.79 -32.64 3.90
C SER A 16 -20.88 -31.81 3.24
N PRO A 17 -21.97 -31.52 3.94
CA PRO A 17 -22.87 -30.43 3.54
C PRO A 17 -22.10 -29.11 3.38
N GLU A 18 -22.58 -28.26 2.48
CA GLU A 18 -22.02 -26.94 2.23
C GLU A 18 -22.15 -26.05 3.48
N ALA A 19 -21.06 -25.43 3.90
CA ALA A 19 -21.05 -24.44 4.99
C ALA A 19 -20.77 -23.06 4.40
N LYS A 20 -21.58 -22.07 4.81
CA LYS A 20 -21.44 -20.68 4.37
C LYS A 20 -20.72 -19.86 5.43
N VAL A 21 -19.65 -19.17 5.01
CA VAL A 21 -18.98 -18.11 5.78
C VAL A 21 -19.48 -16.77 5.26
N SER A 22 -19.96 -15.92 6.16
CA SER A 22 -20.33 -14.54 5.84
C SER A 22 -19.37 -13.61 6.56
N ILE A 23 -18.70 -12.74 5.78
CA ILE A 23 -17.78 -11.73 6.29
C ILE A 23 -18.52 -10.38 6.22
N GLN A 24 -18.59 -9.67 7.34
CA GLN A 24 -19.08 -8.31 7.38
C GLN A 24 -17.93 -7.41 7.77
N ILE A 25 -17.49 -6.59 6.82
CA ILE A 25 -16.56 -5.50 7.09
C ILE A 25 -17.42 -4.33 7.57
N GLU A 26 -17.23 -3.91 8.79
CA GLU A 26 -17.90 -2.73 9.37
C GLU A 26 -16.86 -1.61 9.45
N LYS A 27 -17.22 -0.41 8.97
CA LYS A 27 -16.43 0.79 9.24
C LYS A 27 -16.53 1.04 10.75
N PRO A 28 -15.42 1.19 11.48
CA PRO A 28 -15.50 1.43 12.92
C PRO A 28 -16.20 2.76 13.18
N ASP A 29 -17.37 2.73 13.84
CA ASP A 29 -18.12 3.90 14.31
C ASP A 29 -17.45 4.59 15.52
N THR A 30 -16.32 4.06 15.98
CA THR A 30 -15.64 4.51 17.19
C THR A 30 -14.28 5.11 16.85
N LYS A 31 -13.91 6.16 17.57
CA LYS A 31 -12.56 6.70 17.53
C LYS A 31 -11.57 5.59 17.89
N VAL A 32 -10.76 5.21 16.92
CA VAL A 32 -9.66 4.28 17.15
C VAL A 32 -8.64 4.97 18.04
N THR A 33 -8.23 4.27 19.11
CA THR A 33 -7.12 4.70 19.96
C THR A 33 -6.12 3.57 20.02
N TYR A 34 -4.90 3.85 19.56
CA TYR A 34 -3.83 2.87 19.52
C TYR A 34 -3.05 2.84 20.82
N ALA A 35 -2.80 1.64 21.34
CA ALA A 35 -2.05 1.43 22.58
C ALA A 35 -0.52 1.65 22.40
N ASP A 36 -0.03 1.56 21.17
CA ASP A 36 1.38 1.58 20.80
C ASP A 36 1.82 2.85 20.05
N MET A 37 0.93 3.86 19.94
CA MET A 37 1.21 5.10 19.20
C MET A 37 1.43 6.33 20.09
N GLU A 38 1.48 6.17 21.41
CA GLU A 38 1.72 7.29 22.32
C GLU A 38 3.11 7.89 22.08
N GLY A 39 3.16 9.19 21.77
CA GLY A 39 4.39 9.92 21.46
C GLY A 39 4.98 9.65 20.07
N ASN A 40 4.36 8.80 19.26
CA ASN A 40 4.80 8.58 17.87
C ASN A 40 4.33 9.74 16.96
N PRO A 41 5.21 10.34 16.13
CA PRO A 41 4.84 11.43 15.22
C PRO A 41 3.68 11.06 14.29
N ALA A 42 3.68 9.82 13.77
CA ALA A 42 2.66 9.33 12.85
C ALA A 42 1.30 9.02 13.51
N HIS A 43 1.13 9.28 14.83
CA HIS A 43 -0.11 8.95 15.55
C HIS A 43 -1.36 9.59 14.92
N LYS A 44 -1.28 10.87 14.57
CA LYS A 44 -2.42 11.56 13.91
C LYS A 44 -2.73 10.94 12.55
N ALA A 45 -1.71 10.68 11.74
CA ALA A 45 -1.85 10.06 10.43
C ALA A 45 -2.47 8.65 10.54
N SER A 46 -2.01 7.84 11.51
CA SER A 46 -2.56 6.49 11.71
C SER A 46 -4.05 6.49 12.08
N ILE A 47 -4.50 7.46 12.89
CA ILE A 47 -5.93 7.64 13.21
C ILE A 47 -6.71 8.00 11.95
N ARG A 48 -6.20 8.94 11.13
CA ARG A 48 -6.86 9.34 9.88
C ARG A 48 -7.01 8.17 8.92
N LEU A 49 -5.98 7.34 8.75
CA LEU A 49 -6.07 6.12 7.93
C LEU A 49 -7.18 5.17 8.42
N ALA A 50 -7.35 5.05 9.74
CA ALA A 50 -8.42 4.23 10.30
C ALA A 50 -9.81 4.85 10.09
N GLU A 51 -9.96 6.16 10.26
CA GLU A 51 -11.22 6.90 10.05
C GLU A 51 -11.67 6.85 8.59
N GLU A 52 -10.73 6.93 7.64
CA GLU A 52 -10.99 6.78 6.21
C GLU A 52 -11.14 5.31 5.76
N GLY A 53 -10.92 4.36 6.68
CA GLY A 53 -11.05 2.93 6.39
C GLY A 53 -9.95 2.36 5.51
N ILE A 54 -8.81 3.05 5.40
CA ILE A 54 -7.64 2.64 4.61
C ILE A 54 -6.87 1.56 5.35
N PHE A 55 -6.55 1.80 6.63
CA PHE A 55 -5.84 0.84 7.47
C PHE A 55 -6.18 1.05 8.94
N VAL A 56 -6.55 -0.03 9.64
CA VAL A 56 -6.99 0.02 11.05
C VAL A 56 -6.00 -0.64 12.01
N GLY A 57 -5.02 -1.41 11.50
CA GLY A 57 -4.13 -2.20 12.34
C GLY A 57 -4.79 -3.46 12.91
N SER A 58 -4.30 -3.93 14.05
CA SER A 58 -4.77 -5.13 14.72
C SER A 58 -5.59 -4.80 15.98
N TYR A 59 -6.61 -5.63 16.27
CA TYR A 59 -7.38 -5.53 17.50
C TYR A 59 -7.16 -6.78 18.35
N VAL A 60 -6.48 -6.62 19.47
CA VAL A 60 -6.09 -7.73 20.35
C VAL A 60 -6.42 -7.39 21.80
N ASN A 61 -7.13 -8.28 22.48
CA ASN A 61 -7.47 -8.15 23.91
C ASN A 61 -8.13 -6.82 24.31
N GLY A 62 -8.96 -6.26 23.44
CA GLY A 62 -9.67 -5.01 23.71
C GLY A 62 -8.92 -3.73 23.38
N SER A 63 -7.75 -3.82 22.76
CA SER A 63 -6.93 -2.67 22.34
C SER A 63 -6.58 -2.74 20.86
N TYR A 64 -6.49 -1.58 20.21
CA TYR A 64 -5.96 -1.45 18.87
C TYR A 64 -4.45 -1.25 18.94
N PHE A 65 -3.74 -1.87 17.99
CA PHE A 65 -2.30 -1.73 17.76
C PHE A 65 -2.06 -1.37 16.31
N PHE A 66 -1.25 -0.37 16.08
CA PHE A 66 -0.84 0.06 14.75
C PHE A 66 0.40 -0.69 14.26
N ASP A 67 1.25 -1.09 15.20
CA ASP A 67 2.56 -1.70 14.95
C ASP A 67 3.44 -0.78 14.06
N PRO A 68 3.79 0.45 14.53
CA PRO A 68 4.39 1.50 13.70
C PRO A 68 5.69 1.10 13.00
N ASP A 69 6.50 0.25 13.63
CA ASP A 69 7.79 -0.20 13.12
C ASP A 69 7.70 -1.41 12.16
N GLN A 70 6.49 -1.93 11.93
CA GLN A 70 6.28 -3.06 11.03
C GLN A 70 6.58 -2.66 9.59
N PRO A 71 7.47 -3.37 8.86
CA PRO A 71 7.69 -3.16 7.45
C PRO A 71 6.40 -3.38 6.63
N VAL A 72 6.23 -2.58 5.58
CA VAL A 72 5.07 -2.67 4.69
C VAL A 72 5.49 -3.31 3.36
N SER A 73 4.74 -4.30 2.90
CA SER A 73 4.99 -4.92 1.60
C SER A 73 4.49 -4.03 0.45
N ARG A 74 5.03 -4.28 -0.76
CA ARG A 74 4.63 -3.55 -1.97
C ARG A 74 3.14 -3.69 -2.27
N ALA A 75 2.57 -4.89 -2.04
CA ALA A 75 1.13 -5.10 -2.25
C ALA A 75 0.28 -4.35 -1.21
N GLU A 76 0.68 -4.36 0.06
CA GLU A 76 -0.01 -3.60 1.11
C GLU A 76 0.04 -2.10 0.85
N PHE A 77 1.23 -1.57 0.52
CA PHE A 77 1.38 -0.16 0.19
C PHE A 77 0.49 0.24 -0.99
N LEU A 78 0.55 -0.52 -2.10
CA LEU A 78 -0.26 -0.23 -3.29
C LEU A 78 -1.75 -0.17 -2.96
N THR A 79 -2.24 -1.14 -2.17
CA THR A 79 -3.65 -1.18 -1.76
C THR A 79 -4.05 0.07 -0.96
N MET A 80 -3.23 0.45 0.02
CA MET A 80 -3.47 1.63 0.85
C MET A 80 -3.38 2.93 0.03
N ALA A 81 -2.38 3.04 -0.85
CA ALA A 81 -2.20 4.21 -1.73
C ALA A 81 -3.36 4.37 -2.72
N MET A 82 -3.84 3.27 -3.31
CA MET A 82 -5.03 3.30 -4.17
C MET A 82 -6.27 3.72 -3.40
N ALA A 83 -6.47 3.23 -2.18
CA ALA A 83 -7.59 3.64 -1.33
C ALA A 83 -7.50 5.14 -0.97
N ALA A 84 -6.30 5.65 -0.67
CA ALA A 84 -6.09 7.07 -0.37
C ALA A 84 -6.32 8.00 -1.58
N THR A 85 -6.03 7.53 -2.79
CA THR A 85 -6.16 8.30 -4.04
C THR A 85 -7.46 8.02 -4.81
N GLY A 86 -8.29 7.09 -4.33
CA GLY A 86 -9.60 6.79 -4.92
C GLY A 86 -9.55 5.92 -6.19
N LEU A 87 -8.44 5.22 -6.47
CA LEU A 87 -8.38 4.28 -7.57
C LEU A 87 -8.93 2.92 -7.14
N GLU A 88 -10.04 2.49 -7.76
CA GLU A 88 -10.70 1.23 -7.42
C GLU A 88 -9.97 0.01 -8.04
N PRO A 89 -9.95 -1.13 -7.34
CA PRO A 89 -9.44 -2.37 -7.89
C PRO A 89 -10.35 -2.92 -9.00
N LEU A 90 -9.76 -3.66 -9.95
CA LEU A 90 -10.55 -4.44 -10.92
C LEU A 90 -11.15 -5.67 -10.23
N GLU A 91 -12.40 -5.95 -10.53
CA GLU A 91 -13.10 -7.15 -10.04
C GLU A 91 -12.74 -8.39 -10.85
N ASP A 92 -12.87 -9.57 -10.24
CA ASP A 92 -12.74 -10.89 -10.87
C ASP A 92 -11.38 -11.15 -11.56
N VAL A 93 -10.31 -10.49 -11.11
CA VAL A 93 -8.97 -10.69 -11.67
C VAL A 93 -8.36 -11.99 -11.13
N THR A 94 -8.06 -12.90 -12.04
CA THR A 94 -7.37 -14.18 -11.75
C THR A 94 -5.88 -14.15 -12.10
N LEU A 95 -5.48 -13.32 -13.07
CA LEU A 95 -4.10 -13.18 -13.53
C LEU A 95 -3.77 -11.69 -13.73
N THR A 96 -2.58 -11.27 -13.26
CA THR A 96 -2.12 -9.88 -13.33
C THR A 96 -1.28 -9.57 -14.58
N GLY A 97 -0.70 -10.60 -15.19
CA GLY A 97 0.23 -10.46 -16.31
C GLY A 97 1.70 -10.34 -15.91
N PHE A 98 2.01 -10.27 -14.62
CA PHE A 98 3.38 -10.38 -14.12
C PHE A 98 3.85 -11.84 -14.10
N TYR A 99 5.16 -12.05 -14.27
CA TYR A 99 5.73 -13.40 -14.30
C TYR A 99 5.65 -14.09 -12.92
N ASP A 100 5.69 -13.32 -11.84
CA ASP A 100 5.52 -13.78 -10.46
C ASP A 100 4.05 -13.80 -9.99
N ASP A 101 3.10 -13.94 -10.92
CA ASP A 101 1.66 -13.89 -10.64
C ASP A 101 1.20 -14.88 -9.55
N GLU A 102 1.81 -16.05 -9.47
CA GLU A 102 1.50 -17.06 -8.44
C GLU A 102 1.89 -16.60 -7.02
N ALA A 103 2.89 -15.71 -6.91
CA ALA A 103 3.31 -15.12 -5.65
C ALA A 103 2.44 -13.91 -5.24
N ILE A 104 1.65 -13.38 -6.16
CA ILE A 104 0.73 -12.27 -5.87
C ILE A 104 -0.52 -12.82 -5.18
N PRO A 105 -0.81 -12.40 -3.93
CA PRO A 105 -2.00 -12.86 -3.22
C PRO A 105 -3.28 -12.55 -4.01
N THR A 106 -4.25 -13.44 -3.96
CA THR A 106 -5.52 -13.29 -4.69
C THR A 106 -6.21 -11.96 -4.39
N TRP A 107 -6.19 -11.51 -3.13
CA TRP A 107 -6.77 -10.23 -2.74
C TRP A 107 -6.09 -9.01 -3.39
N ALA A 108 -4.79 -9.13 -3.73
CA ALA A 108 -4.02 -8.03 -4.32
C ALA A 108 -4.12 -7.96 -5.85
N LYS A 109 -4.54 -9.05 -6.53
CA LYS A 109 -4.52 -9.12 -8.00
C LYS A 109 -5.34 -8.04 -8.67
N GLY A 110 -6.51 -7.71 -8.13
CA GLY A 110 -7.35 -6.63 -8.63
C GLY A 110 -6.69 -5.25 -8.55
N TYR A 111 -6.04 -4.98 -7.44
CA TYR A 111 -5.28 -3.74 -7.22
C TYR A 111 -4.08 -3.64 -8.17
N VAL A 112 -3.27 -4.69 -8.23
CA VAL A 112 -2.09 -4.75 -9.12
C VAL A 112 -2.49 -4.54 -10.57
N SER A 113 -3.56 -5.20 -11.03
CA SER A 113 -4.03 -5.06 -12.43
C SER A 113 -4.61 -3.68 -12.72
N SER A 114 -5.34 -3.08 -11.75
CA SER A 114 -5.86 -1.72 -11.88
C SER A 114 -4.73 -0.70 -11.97
N ALA A 115 -3.76 -0.79 -11.07
CA ALA A 115 -2.61 0.11 -11.05
C ALA A 115 -1.72 -0.03 -12.29
N LEU A 116 -1.51 -1.27 -12.78
CA LEU A 116 -0.79 -1.51 -14.03
C LEU A 116 -1.52 -0.89 -15.22
N LYS A 117 -2.83 -1.06 -15.32
CA LYS A 117 -3.67 -0.46 -16.37
C LYS A 117 -3.67 1.06 -16.32
N ALA A 118 -3.65 1.64 -15.11
CA ALA A 118 -3.57 3.10 -14.92
C ALA A 118 -2.17 3.67 -15.16
N GLY A 119 -1.13 2.81 -15.31
CA GLY A 119 0.25 3.24 -15.45
C GLY A 119 0.92 3.64 -14.12
N ALA A 120 0.26 3.40 -12.99
CA ALA A 120 0.80 3.71 -11.68
C ALA A 120 1.95 2.80 -11.26
N ILE A 121 1.98 1.58 -11.79
CA ILE A 121 3.08 0.62 -11.62
C ILE A 121 3.51 0.04 -12.95
N GLN A 122 4.78 -0.37 -13.04
CA GLN A 122 5.35 -1.06 -14.21
C GLN A 122 6.01 -2.39 -13.81
N GLY A 123 6.24 -2.61 -12.51
CA GLY A 123 7.05 -3.71 -12.01
C GLY A 123 8.55 -3.49 -12.23
N SER A 124 9.31 -4.52 -11.94
CA SER A 124 10.76 -4.59 -12.16
C SER A 124 11.08 -5.80 -13.06
N LEU A 125 12.33 -5.89 -13.51
CA LEU A 125 12.79 -7.09 -14.22
C LEU A 125 13.56 -7.99 -13.24
N ASP A 126 13.26 -9.28 -13.25
CA ASP A 126 14.05 -10.27 -12.54
C ASP A 126 15.40 -10.53 -13.21
N GLN A 127 16.17 -11.51 -12.69
CA GLN A 127 17.50 -11.85 -13.24
C GLN A 127 17.43 -12.44 -14.66
N GLU A 128 16.30 -13.00 -15.05
CA GLU A 128 16.00 -13.57 -16.36
C GLU A 128 15.39 -12.52 -17.31
N GLY A 129 15.17 -11.27 -16.84
CA GLY A 129 14.58 -10.18 -17.60
C GLY A 129 13.05 -10.27 -17.73
N GLN A 130 12.38 -11.03 -16.85
CA GLN A 130 10.93 -11.13 -16.83
C GLN A 130 10.29 -10.05 -15.95
N PRO A 131 9.15 -9.47 -16.33
CA PRO A 131 8.48 -8.48 -15.51
C PRO A 131 7.85 -9.11 -14.26
N VAL A 132 8.25 -8.62 -13.08
CA VAL A 132 7.76 -9.07 -11.79
C VAL A 132 7.22 -7.89 -10.98
N PHE A 133 6.25 -8.16 -10.12
CA PHE A 133 5.71 -7.15 -9.20
C PHE A 133 6.41 -7.18 -7.84
N GLY A 134 6.81 -8.34 -7.32
CA GLY A 134 7.44 -8.48 -6.02
C GLY A 134 6.49 -8.16 -4.85
N SER A 135 5.29 -8.71 -4.88
CA SER A 135 4.19 -8.35 -3.97
C SER A 135 4.53 -8.43 -2.48
N GLY A 136 5.34 -9.40 -2.08
CA GLY A 136 5.75 -9.65 -0.69
C GLY A 136 7.04 -8.92 -0.27
N GLU A 137 7.72 -8.27 -1.19
CA GLU A 137 8.93 -7.50 -0.87
C GLU A 137 8.55 -6.24 -0.09
N THR A 138 9.41 -5.82 0.84
CA THR A 138 9.21 -4.55 1.55
C THR A 138 9.35 -3.39 0.57
N VAL A 139 8.37 -2.50 0.55
CA VAL A 139 8.41 -1.32 -0.31
C VAL A 139 9.49 -0.34 0.18
N THR A 140 10.31 0.17 -0.73
CA THR A 140 11.24 1.26 -0.42
C THR A 140 10.56 2.62 -0.55
N ARG A 141 11.14 3.64 0.08
CA ARG A 141 10.65 5.03 -0.01
C ARG A 141 10.57 5.49 -1.48
N GLY A 142 11.60 5.21 -2.29
CA GLY A 142 11.61 5.57 -3.70
C GLY A 142 10.50 4.89 -4.50
N GLU A 143 10.25 3.61 -4.26
CA GLU A 143 9.16 2.88 -4.92
C GLU A 143 7.79 3.43 -4.51
N ALA A 144 7.58 3.67 -3.22
CA ALA A 144 6.35 4.27 -2.71
C ALA A 144 6.11 5.66 -3.28
N THR A 145 7.16 6.49 -3.36
CA THR A 145 7.12 7.83 -3.94
C THR A 145 6.66 7.80 -5.39
N VAL A 146 7.25 6.92 -6.23
CA VAL A 146 6.87 6.80 -7.64
C VAL A 146 5.46 6.24 -7.82
N MET A 147 5.08 5.23 -7.04
CA MET A 147 3.72 4.69 -7.10
C MET A 147 2.68 5.76 -6.74
N LEU A 148 2.94 6.54 -5.69
CA LEU A 148 2.02 7.55 -5.21
C LEU A 148 1.91 8.74 -6.19
N ASP A 149 3.03 9.24 -6.71
CA ASP A 149 3.07 10.28 -7.74
C ASP A 149 2.26 9.89 -8.98
N ASN A 150 2.48 8.67 -9.47
CA ASN A 150 1.73 8.14 -10.62
C ASN A 150 0.22 7.98 -10.32
N LEU A 151 -0.15 7.56 -9.11
CA LEU A 151 -1.56 7.45 -8.69
C LEU A 151 -2.23 8.81 -8.59
N MET A 152 -1.52 9.82 -8.09
CA MET A 152 -2.03 11.19 -7.95
C MET A 152 -2.03 11.95 -9.28
N GLY A 153 -1.23 11.54 -10.25
CA GLY A 153 -1.13 12.19 -11.56
C GLY A 153 -0.62 13.63 -11.49
N ILE A 154 0.33 13.90 -10.58
CA ILE A 154 0.89 15.23 -10.38
C ILE A 154 1.72 15.65 -11.60
N LEU A 155 1.61 16.92 -11.97
CA LEU A 155 2.41 17.45 -13.07
C LEU A 155 3.87 17.65 -12.65
N ASP A 156 4.79 17.35 -13.59
CA ASP A 156 6.22 17.48 -13.35
C ASP A 156 6.63 18.92 -13.02
N VAL A 157 7.37 19.05 -11.91
CA VAL A 157 8.02 20.29 -11.48
C VAL A 157 9.53 20.21 -11.68
N PRO A 158 10.29 21.34 -11.68
CA PRO A 158 11.74 21.30 -11.75
C PRO A 158 12.35 20.55 -10.56
N ALA A 159 12.87 19.34 -10.80
CA ALA A 159 13.40 18.46 -9.74
C ALA A 159 14.57 19.09 -8.98
N GLU A 160 15.41 19.88 -9.66
CA GLU A 160 16.54 20.60 -9.04
C GLU A 160 16.13 21.63 -7.99
N VAL A 161 14.85 22.05 -7.98
CA VAL A 161 14.32 23.01 -7.02
C VAL A 161 13.69 22.32 -5.82
N PHE A 162 12.98 21.22 -6.04
CA PHE A 162 12.13 20.59 -5.03
C PHE A 162 12.71 19.29 -4.46
N ALA A 163 13.64 18.64 -5.16
CA ALA A 163 14.31 17.42 -4.75
C ALA A 163 15.80 17.44 -5.09
N SER A 164 16.50 18.51 -4.67
CA SER A 164 17.91 18.72 -5.00
C SER A 164 18.85 17.65 -4.42
N GLU A 165 18.45 17.00 -3.34
CA GLU A 165 19.23 15.95 -2.67
C GLU A 165 19.04 14.57 -3.32
N SER A 166 18.01 14.38 -4.12
CA SER A 166 17.78 13.10 -4.84
C SER A 166 18.87 12.78 -5.87
N GLY A 167 19.65 13.80 -6.30
CA GLY A 167 20.93 13.63 -6.98
C GLY A 167 20.86 12.85 -8.30
N GLY A 168 19.75 12.90 -9.03
CA GLY A 168 19.52 12.10 -10.24
C GLY A 168 19.09 10.66 -9.96
N HIS A 169 18.65 10.36 -8.73
CA HIS A 169 18.01 9.10 -8.38
C HIS A 169 16.77 8.88 -9.28
N TRP A 170 16.48 7.62 -9.64
CA TRP A 170 15.36 7.28 -10.53
C TRP A 170 13.98 7.75 -10.01
N ALA A 171 13.81 7.89 -8.69
CA ALA A 171 12.61 8.43 -8.06
C ALA A 171 12.65 9.96 -7.88
N GLY A 172 13.70 10.65 -8.33
CA GLY A 172 13.91 12.07 -8.05
C GLY A 172 12.81 12.99 -8.60
N GLN A 173 12.27 12.69 -9.79
CA GLN A 173 11.16 13.46 -10.34
C GLN A 173 9.89 13.31 -9.50
N ALA A 174 9.55 12.09 -9.12
CA ALA A 174 8.41 11.83 -8.26
C ALA A 174 8.57 12.47 -6.87
N ALA A 175 9.78 12.43 -6.30
CA ALA A 175 10.08 13.12 -5.04
C ALA A 175 9.88 14.64 -5.17
N ALA A 176 10.30 15.25 -6.27
CA ALA A 176 10.09 16.67 -6.53
C ALA A 176 8.59 17.01 -6.62
N ASN A 177 7.82 16.20 -7.35
CA ASN A 177 6.38 16.40 -7.52
C ASN A 177 5.65 16.33 -6.16
N LEU A 178 5.94 15.30 -5.34
CA LEU A 178 5.33 15.13 -4.03
C LEU A 178 5.81 16.19 -3.02
N SER A 179 7.07 16.65 -3.09
CA SER A 179 7.57 17.75 -2.27
C SER A 179 6.89 19.07 -2.61
N ALA A 180 6.75 19.39 -3.90
CA ALA A 180 6.07 20.59 -4.37
C ALA A 180 4.59 20.63 -3.99
N SER A 181 3.95 19.45 -3.92
CA SER A 181 2.55 19.30 -3.50
C SER A 181 2.38 19.28 -1.97
N GLY A 182 3.46 19.23 -1.21
CA GLY A 182 3.40 19.18 0.26
C GLY A 182 3.14 17.79 0.84
N VAL A 183 3.23 16.74 0.04
CA VAL A 183 3.08 15.33 0.50
C VAL A 183 4.34 14.87 1.24
N ILE A 184 5.52 15.20 0.71
CA ILE A 184 6.81 14.94 1.35
C ILE A 184 7.33 16.24 1.94
N HIS A 185 7.66 16.24 3.23
CA HIS A 185 8.29 17.36 3.90
C HIS A 185 9.80 17.12 3.99
N GLY A 186 10.58 18.17 3.69
CA GLY A 186 12.01 18.18 3.44
C GLY A 186 12.90 17.28 4.29
N GLY A 187 13.95 16.76 3.66
CA GLY A 187 14.96 15.87 4.23
C GLY A 187 14.86 14.41 3.79
N ASP A 188 13.75 14.01 3.16
CA ASP A 188 13.48 12.60 2.80
C ASP A 188 13.69 12.28 1.31
N ASP A 189 14.28 13.19 0.55
CA ASP A 189 14.49 13.08 -0.89
C ASP A 189 15.94 12.69 -1.28
N SER A 190 16.81 12.44 -0.29
CA SER A 190 18.17 11.98 -0.58
C SER A 190 18.18 10.58 -1.22
N ALA A 191 19.16 10.31 -2.05
CA ALA A 191 19.33 9.00 -2.70
C ALA A 191 19.44 7.85 -1.67
N GLN A 192 19.99 8.13 -0.48
CA GLN A 192 20.06 7.15 0.61
C GLN A 192 18.69 6.90 1.20
N ALA A 193 17.91 7.94 1.52
CA ALA A 193 16.56 7.81 2.07
C ALA A 193 15.61 7.09 1.10
N MET A 194 15.76 7.32 -0.23
CA MET A 194 14.97 6.63 -1.24
C MET A 194 15.20 5.12 -1.30
N ALA A 195 16.34 4.63 -0.78
CA ALA A 195 16.62 3.19 -0.70
C ALA A 195 16.09 2.54 0.59
N ASP A 196 15.67 3.34 1.59
CA ASP A 196 15.24 2.80 2.88
C ASP A 196 13.87 2.12 2.76
N PRO A 197 13.69 0.96 3.42
CA PRO A 197 12.39 0.30 3.50
C PRO A 197 11.43 1.13 4.36
N LEU A 198 10.16 1.19 3.97
CA LEU A 198 9.14 1.91 4.73
C LEU A 198 8.50 1.03 5.81
N THR A 199 8.27 1.66 6.97
CA THR A 199 7.46 1.14 8.05
C THR A 199 6.01 1.61 7.93
N ARG A 200 5.11 1.06 8.75
CA ARG A 200 3.72 1.51 8.81
C ARG A 200 3.59 2.98 9.21
N ALA A 201 4.47 3.46 10.12
CA ALA A 201 4.50 4.87 10.49
C ALA A 201 4.85 5.75 9.29
N ASP A 202 5.91 5.40 8.54
CA ASP A 202 6.31 6.16 7.34
C ASP A 202 5.19 6.18 6.29
N VAL A 203 4.55 5.04 6.06
CA VAL A 203 3.43 4.94 5.11
C VAL A 203 2.24 5.78 5.56
N ALA A 204 1.94 5.81 6.87
CA ALA A 204 0.84 6.62 7.38
C ALA A 204 1.08 8.11 7.13
N GLU A 205 2.28 8.61 7.41
CA GLU A 205 2.64 10.02 7.17
C GLU A 205 2.58 10.37 5.67
N LEU A 206 3.10 9.48 4.82
CA LEU A 206 3.08 9.68 3.36
C LEU A 206 1.65 9.74 2.81
N LEU A 207 0.79 8.84 3.23
CA LEU A 207 -0.60 8.79 2.77
C LEU A 207 -1.46 9.91 3.39
N ASP A 208 -1.20 10.31 4.65
CA ASP A 208 -1.87 11.47 5.26
C ASP A 208 -1.59 12.74 4.44
N GLY A 209 -0.32 12.97 4.05
CA GLY A 209 0.04 14.06 3.16
C GLY A 209 -0.63 13.99 1.78
N ALA A 210 -0.75 12.80 1.20
CA ALA A 210 -1.41 12.60 -0.09
C ALA A 210 -2.92 12.91 -0.05
N MET A 211 -3.57 12.63 1.07
CA MET A 211 -5.00 12.92 1.26
C MET A 211 -5.31 14.42 1.48
N ASP A 212 -4.28 15.25 1.66
CA ASP A 212 -4.43 16.71 1.83
C ASP A 212 -4.36 17.48 0.49
N VAL A 213 -3.99 16.81 -0.62
CA VAL A 213 -3.82 17.36 -1.97
C VAL A 213 -5.01 17.01 -2.85
#